data_6cb3d21e2816050da00b11125e660a2c
#
_entry.id   6cb3d21e2816050da00b11125e660a2c
#
_cell.length_a   1.000
_cell.length_b   1.000
_cell.length_c   1.000
_cell.angle_alpha   90.00
_cell.angle_beta   90.00
_cell.angle_gamma   90.00
#
_symmetry.space_group_name_H-M   'P 1'
#
loop_
_entity.id
_entity.type
_entity.pdbx_description
1 polymer ?
#
loop_
_entity_poly.entity_id
_entity_poly.type
_entity_poly.pdbx_seq_one_letter_code
_entity_poly.pdbx_strand_id
1 'polypeptide(L)'
;GTHVASSSLQELGASSSSASSVVSRVNADLFGGNDAIVKYVLEGHDRGVNWASFHPTLPLVISGADDRQVKLWRMNETKAWEVDTMRGHSNNVSCVVFHPKHELIVSNSEDRSIRVWDISKRLGVQTFRRENDRFWILAAHPVQNLLAAGHDSGMIVFKLERERPAFGSHLDTLFYVKDR
;
A
#
# COMPACT_ATOMS: atom_id res chain seq x y z
N GLY A 1 -27.66 -25.19 42.93
CA GLY A 1 -27.29 -25.54 41.58
C GLY A 1 -27.09 -24.24 40.78
N THR A 2 -25.86 -23.89 40.43
CA THR A 2 -25.55 -22.77 39.54
C THR A 2 -24.75 -23.31 38.38
N HIS A 3 -25.37 -23.34 37.21
CA HIS A 3 -24.67 -23.48 35.93
C HIS A 3 -24.14 -22.12 35.53
N VAL A 4 -22.84 -21.98 35.36
CA VAL A 4 -22.20 -20.85 34.66
C VAL A 4 -21.59 -21.39 33.38
N ALA A 5 -21.97 -20.74 32.27
CA ALA A 5 -21.66 -21.10 30.90
C ALA A 5 -20.18 -21.01 30.56
N SER A 6 -19.67 -22.05 29.92
CA SER A 6 -18.41 -22.03 29.14
C SER A 6 -18.76 -21.79 27.67
N SER A 7 -18.66 -20.56 27.22
CA SER A 7 -18.81 -20.19 25.81
C SER A 7 -17.92 -19.00 25.44
N SER A 8 -16.60 -19.18 25.30
CA SER A 8 -15.72 -18.20 24.74
C SER A 8 -14.36 -18.67 24.21
N LEU A 9 -14.18 -19.97 23.95
CA LEU A 9 -12.90 -20.52 23.47
C LEU A 9 -12.95 -21.18 22.08
N GLN A 10 -14.08 -21.13 21.36
CA GLN A 10 -14.25 -21.83 20.09
C GLN A 10 -14.08 -20.93 18.83
N GLU A 11 -14.12 -19.61 18.95
CA GLU A 11 -14.04 -18.72 17.75
C GLU A 11 -12.62 -18.38 17.31
N LEU A 12 -11.60 -18.52 18.15
CA LEU A 12 -10.20 -18.23 17.79
C LEU A 12 -9.51 -19.40 17.05
N GLY A 13 -10.04 -20.59 17.10
CA GLY A 13 -9.48 -21.76 16.43
C GLY A 13 -9.89 -21.91 14.96
N ALA A 14 -11.05 -21.38 14.58
CA ALA A 14 -11.58 -21.55 13.22
C ALA A 14 -10.88 -20.68 12.16
N SER A 15 -10.41 -19.49 12.52
CA SER A 15 -9.73 -18.59 11.57
C SER A 15 -8.31 -19.04 11.22
N SER A 16 -7.59 -19.64 12.15
CA SER A 16 -6.22 -20.13 11.89
C SER A 16 -6.21 -21.43 11.07
N SER A 17 -7.19 -22.29 11.26
CA SER A 17 -7.31 -23.54 10.49
C SER A 17 -7.71 -23.28 9.03
N SER A 18 -8.56 -22.29 8.77
CA SER A 18 -8.96 -21.93 7.41
C SER A 18 -7.81 -21.30 6.62
N ALA A 19 -7.05 -20.38 7.21
CA ALA A 19 -5.89 -19.77 6.56
C ALA A 19 -4.80 -20.80 6.21
N SER A 20 -4.50 -21.72 7.10
CA SER A 20 -3.55 -22.81 6.85
C SER A 20 -4.00 -23.72 5.69
N SER A 21 -5.30 -24.00 5.59
CA SER A 21 -5.85 -24.82 4.50
C SER A 21 -5.79 -24.13 3.14
N VAL A 22 -5.96 -22.80 3.09
CA VAL A 22 -5.84 -22.00 1.86
C VAL A 22 -4.39 -21.97 1.39
N VAL A 23 -3.45 -21.68 2.27
CA VAL A 23 -2.00 -21.69 1.96
C VAL A 23 -1.58 -23.04 1.40
N SER A 24 -2.00 -24.14 2.01
CA SER A 24 -1.67 -25.51 1.55
C SER A 24 -2.21 -25.80 0.16
N ARG A 25 -3.46 -25.38 -0.13
CA ARG A 25 -4.05 -25.55 -1.46
C ARG A 25 -3.32 -24.75 -2.53
N VAL A 26 -3.08 -23.46 -2.29
CA VAL A 26 -2.38 -22.59 -3.25
C VAL A 26 -0.97 -23.10 -3.48
N ASN A 27 -0.30 -23.60 -2.44
CA ASN A 27 1.04 -24.18 -2.58
C ASN A 27 1.03 -25.43 -3.45
N ALA A 28 0.08 -26.33 -3.27
CA ALA A 28 -0.05 -27.52 -4.09
C ALA A 28 -0.34 -27.20 -5.56
N ASP A 29 -1.23 -26.24 -5.83
CA ASP A 29 -1.60 -25.82 -7.18
C ASP A 29 -0.46 -25.17 -7.93
N LEU A 30 0.31 -24.29 -7.29
CA LEU A 30 1.36 -23.52 -7.96
C LEU A 30 2.71 -24.24 -8.03
N PHE A 31 3.10 -24.89 -6.94
CA PHE A 31 4.47 -25.36 -6.81
C PHE A 31 4.62 -26.88 -6.69
N GLY A 32 3.51 -27.62 -6.48
CA GLY A 32 3.52 -29.08 -6.47
C GLY A 32 4.47 -29.72 -5.46
N GLY A 33 4.85 -28.98 -4.40
CA GLY A 33 5.75 -29.47 -3.34
C GLY A 33 7.25 -29.40 -3.68
N ASN A 34 7.65 -28.67 -4.72
CA ASN A 34 9.04 -28.49 -5.15
C ASN A 34 9.72 -27.28 -4.52
N ASP A 35 10.66 -26.66 -5.22
CA ASP A 35 11.64 -25.68 -4.71
C ASP A 35 11.06 -24.34 -4.21
N ALA A 36 9.75 -24.15 -4.22
CA ALA A 36 9.07 -22.98 -3.72
C ALA A 36 7.92 -23.35 -2.78
N ILE A 37 7.68 -22.49 -1.81
CA ILE A 37 6.55 -22.62 -0.88
C ILE A 37 5.77 -21.32 -0.77
N VAL A 38 4.46 -21.41 -0.70
CA VAL A 38 3.60 -20.28 -0.39
C VAL A 38 3.69 -19.99 1.10
N LYS A 39 4.14 -18.81 1.46
CA LYS A 39 4.22 -18.38 2.86
C LYS A 39 2.91 -17.77 3.35
N TYR A 40 2.30 -16.90 2.57
CA TYR A 40 1.04 -16.25 2.88
C TYR A 40 0.14 -16.18 1.65
N VAL A 41 -1.16 -16.17 1.88
CA VAL A 41 -2.17 -15.79 0.90
C VAL A 41 -2.89 -14.55 1.44
N LEU A 42 -2.88 -13.46 0.68
CA LEU A 42 -3.48 -12.18 1.06
C LEU A 42 -4.77 -12.01 0.25
N GLU A 43 -5.89 -12.29 0.89
CA GLU A 43 -7.22 -12.17 0.30
C GLU A 43 -7.92 -10.92 0.85
N GLY A 44 -8.63 -10.17 -0.02
CA GLY A 44 -9.37 -8.98 0.40
C GLY A 44 -9.64 -7.98 -0.72
N HIS A 45 -8.92 -8.04 -1.85
CA HIS A 45 -9.33 -7.31 -3.05
C HIS A 45 -10.52 -8.00 -3.71
N ASP A 46 -11.50 -7.20 -4.15
CA ASP A 46 -12.71 -7.70 -4.82
C ASP A 46 -12.48 -8.01 -6.31
N ARG A 47 -11.35 -7.58 -6.87
CA ARG A 47 -10.95 -7.75 -8.28
C ARG A 47 -9.46 -8.03 -8.40
N GLY A 48 -9.00 -8.27 -9.63
CA GLY A 48 -7.63 -8.62 -9.93
C GLY A 48 -6.61 -7.59 -9.40
N VAL A 49 -5.58 -8.08 -8.76
CA VAL A 49 -4.45 -7.28 -8.26
C VAL A 49 -3.49 -6.99 -9.42
N ASN A 50 -3.20 -5.73 -9.66
CA ASN A 50 -2.32 -5.30 -10.74
C ASN A 50 -0.87 -5.12 -10.30
N TRP A 51 -0.65 -4.78 -9.04
CA TRP A 51 0.68 -4.49 -8.52
C TRP A 51 0.77 -4.75 -7.02
N ALA A 52 1.94 -5.17 -6.60
CA ALA A 52 2.29 -5.29 -5.19
C ALA A 52 3.75 -4.86 -4.98
N SER A 53 4.04 -4.27 -3.83
CA SER A 53 5.39 -3.85 -3.44
C SER A 53 5.65 -4.13 -1.97
N PHE A 54 6.88 -4.56 -1.67
CA PHE A 54 7.35 -4.66 -0.30
C PHE A 54 7.83 -3.31 0.22
N HIS A 55 7.63 -3.09 1.52
CA HIS A 55 8.32 -2.02 2.22
C HIS A 55 9.82 -2.36 2.33
N PRO A 56 10.72 -1.38 2.13
CA PRO A 56 12.15 -1.66 2.11
C PRO A 56 12.72 -2.21 3.42
N THR A 57 12.12 -1.91 4.57
CA THR A 57 12.65 -2.28 5.89
C THR A 57 11.61 -2.86 6.86
N LEU A 58 10.34 -2.55 6.69
CA LEU A 58 9.27 -3.02 7.58
C LEU A 58 8.55 -4.25 6.98
N PRO A 59 7.94 -5.10 7.80
CA PRO A 59 7.21 -6.27 7.34
C PRO A 59 5.82 -5.88 6.77
N LEU A 60 5.82 -5.02 5.76
CA LEU A 60 4.64 -4.48 5.11
C LEU A 60 4.67 -4.78 3.62
N VAL A 61 3.49 -5.00 3.07
CA VAL A 61 3.22 -5.09 1.63
C VAL A 61 2.10 -4.13 1.30
N ILE A 62 2.15 -3.52 0.12
CA ILE A 62 1.04 -2.77 -0.46
C ILE A 62 0.61 -3.42 -1.76
N SER A 63 -0.66 -3.31 -2.08
CA SER A 63 -1.23 -3.79 -3.34
C SER A 63 -2.21 -2.80 -3.93
N GLY A 64 -2.33 -2.80 -5.24
CA GLY A 64 -3.31 -2.03 -6.00
C GLY A 64 -4.04 -2.92 -6.99
N ALA A 65 -5.35 -2.69 -7.17
CA ALA A 65 -6.20 -3.58 -7.92
C ALA A 65 -7.26 -2.87 -8.78
N ASP A 66 -7.95 -3.66 -9.61
CA ASP A 66 -9.08 -3.22 -10.43
C ASP A 66 -10.32 -2.83 -9.60
N ASP A 67 -10.34 -3.14 -8.30
CA ASP A 67 -11.36 -2.66 -7.37
C ASP A 67 -11.16 -1.19 -6.95
N ARG A 68 -10.18 -0.49 -7.53
CA ARG A 68 -9.82 0.91 -7.31
C ARG A 68 -9.24 1.19 -5.93
N GLN A 69 -8.86 0.16 -5.20
CA GLN A 69 -8.35 0.25 -3.84
C GLN A 69 -6.85 0.03 -3.78
N VAL A 70 -6.22 0.68 -2.83
CA VAL A 70 -4.86 0.38 -2.37
C VAL A 70 -4.99 -0.26 -0.99
N LYS A 71 -4.40 -1.42 -0.80
CA LYS A 71 -4.42 -2.13 0.49
C LYS A 71 -3.03 -2.20 1.09
N LEU A 72 -2.96 -1.98 2.39
CA LEU A 72 -1.77 -2.15 3.20
C LEU A 72 -1.90 -3.43 4.02
N TRP A 73 -0.90 -4.27 3.94
CA TRP A 73 -0.82 -5.56 4.61
C TRP A 73 0.38 -5.60 5.55
N ARG A 74 0.23 -6.29 6.65
CA ARG A 74 1.32 -6.55 7.58
C ARG A 74 1.57 -8.06 7.68
N MET A 75 2.83 -8.43 7.85
CA MET A 75 3.25 -9.81 8.01
C MET A 75 4.01 -10.00 9.32
N ASN A 76 3.93 -11.20 9.87
CA ASN A 76 4.86 -11.70 10.88
C ASN A 76 5.32 -13.11 10.46
N GLU A 77 5.97 -13.86 11.31
CA GLU A 77 6.48 -15.19 10.97
C GLU A 77 5.38 -16.21 10.61
N THR A 78 4.19 -16.07 11.15
CA THR A 78 3.11 -17.05 11.06
C THR A 78 1.94 -16.63 10.20
N LYS A 79 1.66 -15.33 10.07
CA LYS A 79 0.48 -14.80 9.37
C LYS A 79 0.71 -13.47 8.70
N ALA A 80 -0.17 -13.13 7.77
CA ALA A 80 -0.30 -11.81 7.19
C ALA A 80 -1.77 -11.36 7.26
N TRP A 81 -1.99 -10.05 7.38
CA TRP A 81 -3.35 -9.49 7.52
C TRP A 81 -3.43 -8.09 6.95
N GLU A 82 -4.63 -7.70 6.55
CA GLU A 82 -4.94 -6.34 6.11
C GLU A 82 -4.87 -5.37 7.29
N VAL A 83 -4.13 -4.28 7.12
CA VAL A 83 -4.02 -3.18 8.09
C VAL A 83 -4.95 -2.05 7.74
N ASP A 84 -5.03 -1.71 6.43
CA ASP A 84 -5.83 -0.60 5.96
C ASP A 84 -6.20 -0.75 4.48
N THR A 85 -7.28 -0.08 4.10
CA THR A 85 -7.71 0.08 2.71
C THR A 85 -7.87 1.56 2.39
N MET A 86 -7.06 2.04 1.46
CA MET A 86 -7.08 3.42 1.00
C MET A 86 -7.97 3.53 -0.25
N ARG A 87 -8.98 4.39 -0.16
CA ARG A 87 -9.98 4.63 -1.22
C ARG A 87 -9.89 6.05 -1.74
N GLY A 88 -10.06 6.23 -3.03
CA GLY A 88 -10.04 7.55 -3.65
C GLY A 88 -9.82 7.53 -5.16
N HIS A 89 -9.14 6.50 -5.70
CA HIS A 89 -9.09 6.30 -7.14
C HIS A 89 -10.46 5.98 -7.71
N SER A 90 -10.76 6.54 -8.88
CA SER A 90 -12.03 6.35 -9.57
C SER A 90 -11.97 5.30 -10.69
N ASN A 91 -10.79 4.73 -10.94
CA ASN A 91 -10.56 3.64 -11.88
C ASN A 91 -9.47 2.71 -11.35
N ASN A 92 -9.12 1.68 -12.11
CA ASN A 92 -8.14 0.66 -11.77
C ASN A 92 -6.84 1.27 -11.23
N VAL A 93 -6.36 0.78 -10.10
CA VAL A 93 -5.03 1.12 -9.59
C VAL A 93 -4.02 0.29 -10.36
N SER A 94 -3.14 0.96 -11.09
CA SER A 94 -2.17 0.31 -11.98
C SER A 94 -0.91 -0.10 -11.25
N CYS A 95 -0.41 0.77 -10.35
CA CYS A 95 0.83 0.54 -9.63
C CYS A 95 0.83 1.24 -8.28
N VAL A 96 1.54 0.65 -7.32
CA VAL A 96 1.73 1.20 -5.97
C VAL A 96 3.16 0.97 -5.52
N VAL A 97 3.75 1.97 -4.87
CA VAL A 97 5.10 1.88 -4.30
C VAL A 97 5.15 2.57 -2.94
N PHE A 98 6.07 2.13 -2.08
CA PHE A 98 6.47 2.91 -0.92
C PHE A 98 7.44 4.01 -1.36
N HIS A 99 7.31 5.19 -0.76
CA HIS A 99 8.25 6.27 -0.96
C HIS A 99 9.62 5.91 -0.33
N PRO A 100 10.75 6.19 -1.00
CA PRO A 100 12.06 5.72 -0.52
C PRO A 100 12.56 6.42 0.75
N LYS A 101 12.04 7.61 1.06
CA LYS A 101 12.54 8.46 2.15
C LYS A 101 11.49 8.85 3.19
N HIS A 102 10.22 8.78 2.88
CA HIS A 102 9.12 9.22 3.74
C HIS A 102 8.14 8.08 3.99
N GLU A 103 7.42 8.14 5.09
CA GLU A 103 6.36 7.19 5.42
C GLU A 103 5.09 7.43 4.57
N LEU A 104 5.28 7.34 3.27
CA LEU A 104 4.24 7.59 2.27
C LEU A 104 4.10 6.39 1.33
N ILE A 105 2.89 6.18 0.88
CA ILE A 105 2.56 5.31 -0.24
C ILE A 105 2.22 6.20 -1.43
N VAL A 106 2.67 5.81 -2.61
CA VAL A 106 2.33 6.48 -3.86
C VAL A 106 1.65 5.45 -4.77
N SER A 107 0.48 5.79 -5.26
CA SER A 107 -0.27 4.97 -6.21
C SER A 107 -0.58 5.76 -7.47
N ASN A 108 -0.66 5.07 -8.60
CA ASN A 108 -1.17 5.65 -9.84
C ASN A 108 -2.30 4.79 -10.43
N SER A 109 -3.05 5.37 -11.33
CA SER A 109 -4.28 4.76 -11.80
C SER A 109 -4.61 5.16 -13.24
N GLU A 110 -5.41 4.32 -13.88
CA GLU A 110 -6.10 4.63 -15.13
C GLU A 110 -7.10 5.80 -15.00
N ASP A 111 -7.37 6.27 -13.78
CA ASP A 111 -8.15 7.49 -13.53
C ASP A 111 -7.35 8.78 -13.84
N ARG A 112 -6.16 8.65 -14.41
CA ARG A 112 -5.25 9.75 -14.79
C ARG A 112 -4.67 10.51 -13.60
N SER A 113 -4.58 9.87 -12.44
CA SER A 113 -4.01 10.49 -11.24
C SER A 113 -2.89 9.67 -10.61
N ILE A 114 -2.00 10.41 -9.93
CA ILE A 114 -1.08 9.89 -8.93
C ILE A 114 -1.59 10.38 -7.58
N ARG A 115 -1.73 9.46 -6.61
CA ARG A 115 -2.14 9.78 -5.25
C ARG A 115 -1.05 9.45 -4.26
N VAL A 116 -0.91 10.30 -3.27
CA VAL A 116 0.01 10.15 -2.15
C VAL A 116 -0.79 9.94 -0.88
N TRP A 117 -0.43 8.92 -0.10
CA TRP A 117 -1.09 8.51 1.11
C TRP A 117 -0.10 8.51 2.27
N ASP A 118 -0.50 9.07 3.39
CA ASP A 118 0.27 9.04 4.64
C ASP A 118 -0.04 7.73 5.39
N ILE A 119 0.99 6.93 5.66
CA ILE A 119 0.84 5.62 6.30
C ILE A 119 0.36 5.77 7.75
N SER A 120 0.90 6.75 8.48
CA SER A 120 0.59 6.98 9.89
C SER A 120 -0.82 7.52 10.08
N LYS A 121 -1.22 8.47 9.25
CA LYS A 121 -2.52 9.13 9.30
C LYS A 121 -3.62 8.34 8.59
N ARG A 122 -3.24 7.35 7.76
CA ARG A 122 -4.15 6.50 6.98
C ARG A 122 -5.09 7.30 6.07
N LEU A 123 -4.59 8.35 5.46
CA LEU A 123 -5.37 9.23 4.58
C LEU A 123 -4.57 9.70 3.38
N GLY A 124 -5.28 10.09 2.32
CA GLY A 124 -4.69 10.74 1.16
C GLY A 124 -4.28 12.17 1.49
N VAL A 125 -3.05 12.53 1.12
CA VAL A 125 -2.48 13.86 1.39
C VAL A 125 -2.34 14.71 0.13
N GLN A 126 -2.14 14.07 -1.04
CA GLN A 126 -1.98 14.78 -2.32
C GLN A 126 -2.58 13.97 -3.47
N THR A 127 -3.04 14.68 -4.50
CA THR A 127 -3.49 14.08 -5.77
C THR A 127 -3.00 14.94 -6.92
N PHE A 128 -2.24 14.33 -7.83
CA PHE A 128 -1.75 14.95 -9.06
C PHE A 128 -2.50 14.35 -10.24
N ARG A 129 -2.95 15.17 -11.19
CA ARG A 129 -3.76 14.73 -12.34
C ARG A 129 -3.16 15.17 -13.66
N ARG A 130 -3.30 14.31 -14.66
CA ARG A 130 -3.13 14.68 -16.07
C ARG A 130 -4.51 14.70 -16.75
N GLU A 131 -4.65 15.51 -17.79
CA GLU A 131 -5.95 15.63 -18.47
C GLU A 131 -6.23 14.43 -19.39
N ASN A 132 -5.21 13.92 -20.08
CA ASN A 132 -5.40 12.99 -21.19
C ASN A 132 -4.66 11.66 -21.03
N ASP A 133 -3.77 11.51 -20.05
CA ASP A 133 -2.95 10.32 -19.89
C ASP A 133 -3.32 9.50 -18.66
N ARG A 134 -3.56 8.22 -18.88
CA ARG A 134 -3.65 7.23 -17.81
C ARG A 134 -2.24 6.91 -17.31
N PHE A 135 -2.12 6.54 -16.05
CA PHE A 135 -0.86 6.08 -15.48
C PHE A 135 -0.82 4.56 -15.37
N TRP A 136 0.34 3.99 -15.64
CA TRP A 136 0.52 2.55 -15.73
C TRP A 136 1.54 1.99 -14.75
N ILE A 137 2.63 2.72 -14.49
CA ILE A 137 3.73 2.22 -13.69
C ILE A 137 4.29 3.32 -12.79
N LEU A 138 4.79 2.89 -11.64
CA LEU A 138 5.60 3.67 -10.71
C LEU A 138 6.88 2.91 -10.38
N ALA A 139 7.98 3.63 -10.25
CA ALA A 139 9.21 3.12 -9.70
C ALA A 139 9.75 4.11 -8.68
N ALA A 140 10.19 3.62 -7.53
CA ALA A 140 10.87 4.41 -6.52
C ALA A 140 12.39 4.22 -6.65
N HIS A 141 13.14 5.30 -6.67
CA HIS A 141 14.60 5.21 -6.62
C HIS A 141 15.03 4.63 -5.27
N PRO A 142 15.96 3.66 -5.23
CA PRO A 142 16.27 2.95 -3.98
C PRO A 142 16.90 3.84 -2.89
N VAL A 143 17.52 4.96 -3.27
CA VAL A 143 18.28 5.81 -2.34
C VAL A 143 17.85 7.27 -2.34
N GLN A 144 17.46 7.81 -3.49
CA GLN A 144 17.14 9.24 -3.66
C GLN A 144 15.64 9.48 -3.53
N ASN A 145 15.25 10.71 -3.15
CA ASN A 145 13.87 11.16 -3.21
C ASN A 145 13.46 11.41 -4.68
N LEU A 146 13.37 10.34 -5.45
CA LEU A 146 12.92 10.36 -6.84
C LEU A 146 11.93 9.23 -7.09
N LEU A 147 10.92 9.54 -7.86
CA LEU A 147 9.91 8.63 -8.37
C LEU A 147 9.83 8.77 -9.89
N ALA A 148 9.59 7.68 -10.57
CA ALA A 148 9.28 7.67 -11.98
C ALA A 148 7.86 7.16 -12.19
N ALA A 149 7.09 7.81 -13.05
CA ALA A 149 5.73 7.40 -13.41
C ALA A 149 5.59 7.30 -14.93
N GLY A 150 5.22 6.13 -15.41
CA GLY A 150 4.89 5.89 -16.82
C GLY A 150 3.42 6.18 -17.09
N HIS A 151 3.15 6.83 -18.22
CA HIS A 151 1.81 7.20 -18.68
C HIS A 151 1.66 6.99 -20.19
N ASP A 152 0.46 7.16 -20.73
CA ASP A 152 0.15 6.83 -22.14
C ASP A 152 1.12 7.47 -23.14
N SER A 153 1.62 8.67 -22.89
CA SER A 153 2.47 9.40 -23.82
C SER A 153 3.96 9.43 -23.44
N GLY A 154 4.37 8.74 -22.37
CA GLY A 154 5.77 8.70 -21.95
C GLY A 154 5.97 8.46 -20.48
N MET A 155 7.01 9.08 -19.92
CA MET A 155 7.39 8.91 -18.52
C MET A 155 7.83 10.24 -17.90
N ILE A 156 7.48 10.45 -16.67
CA ILE A 156 7.97 11.57 -15.86
C ILE A 156 8.82 11.06 -14.69
N VAL A 157 9.86 11.83 -14.34
CA VAL A 157 10.61 11.64 -13.10
C VAL A 157 10.36 12.86 -12.22
N PHE A 158 10.00 12.63 -10.98
CA PHE A 158 9.62 13.69 -10.04
C PHE A 158 10.05 13.35 -8.61
N LYS A 159 10.08 14.37 -7.77
CA LYS A 159 10.25 14.23 -6.32
C LYS A 159 9.04 14.79 -5.58
N LEU A 160 8.72 14.20 -4.45
CA LEU A 160 7.79 14.80 -3.51
C LEU A 160 8.57 15.76 -2.62
N GLU A 161 8.27 17.05 -2.72
CA GLU A 161 8.78 18.03 -1.76
C GLU A 161 7.80 18.09 -0.58
N ARG A 162 8.36 18.12 0.63
CA ARG A 162 7.58 18.44 1.80
C ARG A 162 6.97 19.83 1.63
N GLU A 163 5.83 20.04 2.26
CA GLU A 163 5.18 21.33 2.34
C GLU A 163 6.21 22.44 2.53
N ARG A 164 5.95 23.59 1.90
CA ARG A 164 6.77 24.80 2.03
C ARG A 164 7.15 24.98 3.50
N PRO A 165 8.40 25.32 3.81
CA PRO A 165 8.80 25.55 5.19
C PRO A 165 7.78 26.47 5.86
N ALA A 166 7.32 26.06 7.05
CA ALA A 166 6.39 26.88 7.81
C ALA A 166 7.01 28.26 7.98
N PHE A 167 6.32 29.30 7.52
CA PHE A 167 6.73 30.67 7.71
C PHE A 167 5.67 31.39 8.54
N GLY A 168 6.12 32.24 9.43
CA GLY A 168 5.28 33.18 10.16
C GLY A 168 5.87 34.58 9.99
N SER A 169 5.03 35.58 9.80
CA SER A 169 5.43 36.99 9.84
C SER A 169 4.87 37.66 11.07
N HIS A 170 5.69 38.38 11.79
CA HIS A 170 5.26 39.26 12.86
C HIS A 170 5.94 40.62 12.66
N LEU A 171 5.13 41.66 12.45
CA LEU A 171 5.60 42.96 11.99
C LEU A 171 6.42 42.80 10.71
N ASP A 172 7.63 43.37 10.66
CA ASP A 172 8.52 43.34 9.50
C ASP A 172 9.49 42.12 9.51
N THR A 173 9.28 41.14 10.40
CA THR A 173 10.18 40.00 10.55
C THR A 173 9.53 38.73 10.00
N LEU A 174 10.25 38.05 9.08
CA LEU A 174 9.88 36.76 8.53
C LEU A 174 10.62 35.66 9.27
N PHE A 175 9.86 34.75 9.91
CA PHE A 175 10.37 33.52 10.52
C PHE A 175 10.14 32.36 9.56
N TYR A 176 11.17 31.57 9.28
CA TYR A 176 11.04 30.36 8.48
C TYR A 176 11.89 29.22 9.06
N VAL A 177 11.42 28.02 8.90
CA VAL A 177 12.17 26.82 9.26
C VAL A 177 12.96 26.37 8.03
N LYS A 178 14.28 26.35 8.14
CA LYS A 178 15.15 25.82 7.12
C LYS A 178 15.51 24.38 7.50
N ASP A 179 15.00 23.42 6.75
CA ASP A 179 15.43 22.04 6.90
C ASP A 179 16.92 21.93 6.52
N ARG A 180 17.70 21.25 7.38
CA ARG A 180 19.11 20.92 7.15
C ARG A 180 19.24 19.61 6.41
#